data_6f9922a414e7c4789b3c5fc588d5b3a7
#
_entry.id   6f9922a414e7c4789b3c5fc588d5b3a7
#
_cell.length_a   1.000
_cell.length_b   1.000
_cell.length_c   1.000
_cell.angle_alpha   90.00
_cell.angle_beta   90.00
_cell.angle_gamma   90.00
#
_symmetry.space_group_name_H-M   'P 1'
#
loop_
_entity.id
_entity.type
_entity.pdbx_description
1 polymer ?
#
loop_
_entity_poly.entity_id
_entity_poly.type
_entity_poly.pdbx_seq_one_letter_code
_entity_poly.pdbx_strand_id
1 'polypeptide(L)'
;ARTMKVDVSAPDRSYKRYLNDTVVDLKTEKQTYTYTYTMMDKPDANARLEFNFGATDSTATVYITNVSIKKTAQKEIDNSKKPLSDGNYIYNGGFQEGKNRLGDWTVTNNCQAVVSVTGLADGRRLMVKADTKNKADVILSQDGLPLNSETEYALSFDAQADTDMQLDVVIAGETFTADVTTDKQT
;
A
#
# COMPACT_ATOMS: atom_id res chain seq x y z
N ALA A 1 11.21 -0.68 -16.65
CA ALA A 1 10.80 -0.14 -15.36
C ALA A 1 9.29 -0.26 -15.24
N ARG A 2 8.75 -0.55 -14.04
CA ARG A 2 7.32 -0.59 -13.78
C ARG A 2 6.99 0.35 -12.63
N THR A 3 5.86 1.06 -12.74
CA THR A 3 5.34 1.91 -11.68
C THR A 3 4.12 1.28 -11.01
N MET A 4 3.90 1.60 -9.77
CA MET A 4 2.60 1.47 -9.11
C MET A 4 2.22 2.79 -8.46
N LYS A 5 0.95 2.95 -8.10
CA LYS A 5 0.52 4.05 -7.25
C LYS A 5 0.14 3.56 -5.87
N VAL A 6 0.39 4.39 -4.87
CA VAL A 6 -0.13 4.23 -3.52
C VAL A 6 -0.88 5.49 -3.12
N ASP A 7 -2.03 5.32 -2.47
CA ASP A 7 -2.76 6.44 -1.86
C ASP A 7 -3.40 6.05 -0.53
N VAL A 8 -3.70 7.06 0.30
CA VAL A 8 -4.70 6.96 1.36
C VAL A 8 -5.79 7.96 1.08
N SER A 9 -7.00 7.48 0.99
CA SER A 9 -8.16 8.27 0.62
C SER A 9 -9.32 8.08 1.59
N ALA A 10 -10.30 8.97 1.48
CA ALA A 10 -11.57 8.93 2.18
C ALA A 10 -12.68 8.50 1.21
N PRO A 11 -13.04 7.20 1.12
CA PRO A 11 -14.12 6.75 0.22
C PRO A 11 -15.43 7.49 0.45
N ASP A 12 -15.78 7.73 1.72
CA ASP A 12 -17.02 8.43 2.13
C ASP A 12 -17.01 9.94 1.90
N ARG A 13 -15.87 10.51 1.47
CA ARG A 13 -15.65 11.94 1.24
C ARG A 13 -15.25 12.20 -0.21
N SER A 14 -15.93 11.56 -1.14
CA SER A 14 -15.67 11.67 -2.59
C SER A 14 -14.21 11.35 -2.95
N TYR A 15 -13.64 10.36 -2.28
CA TYR A 15 -12.24 9.94 -2.47
C TYR A 15 -11.21 11.06 -2.24
N LYS A 16 -11.51 11.97 -1.30
CA LYS A 16 -10.52 12.96 -0.88
C LYS A 16 -9.23 12.27 -0.47
N ARG A 17 -8.11 12.73 -0.99
CA ARG A 17 -6.79 12.17 -0.72
C ARG A 17 -6.21 12.72 0.58
N TYR A 18 -5.76 11.84 1.47
CA TYR A 18 -4.97 12.16 2.65
C TYR A 18 -3.48 12.05 2.36
N LEU A 19 -3.06 11.03 1.61
CA LEU A 19 -1.82 10.99 0.85
C LEU A 19 -2.19 11.03 -0.63
N ASN A 20 -1.67 12.02 -1.38
CA ASN A 20 -1.93 12.19 -2.80
C ASN A 20 -1.37 11.01 -3.60
N ASP A 21 -1.96 10.76 -4.78
CA ASP A 21 -1.52 9.74 -5.73
C ASP A 21 0.01 9.77 -5.91
N THR A 22 0.70 8.83 -5.29
CA THR A 22 2.16 8.77 -5.33
C THR A 22 2.62 7.66 -6.26
N VAL A 23 3.36 8.04 -7.28
CA VAL A 23 3.97 7.11 -8.25
C VAL A 23 5.23 6.51 -7.63
N VAL A 24 5.31 5.19 -7.59
CA VAL A 24 6.45 4.45 -7.06
C VAL A 24 7.19 3.75 -8.19
N ASP A 25 8.44 4.11 -8.43
CA ASP A 25 9.31 3.42 -9.37
C ASP A 25 9.83 2.12 -8.76
N LEU A 26 9.34 0.99 -9.27
CA LEU A 26 9.70 -0.33 -8.77
C LEU A 26 11.05 -0.81 -9.33
N LYS A 27 11.97 -1.16 -8.44
CA LYS A 27 13.27 -1.73 -8.78
C LYS A 27 13.24 -3.26 -8.76
N THR A 28 14.22 -3.89 -9.37
CA THR A 28 14.41 -5.34 -9.35
C THR A 28 14.87 -5.84 -7.98
N GLU A 29 15.49 -4.96 -7.19
CA GLU A 29 15.91 -5.24 -5.82
C GLU A 29 14.82 -4.83 -4.82
N LYS A 30 14.67 -5.63 -3.75
CA LYS A 30 13.77 -5.26 -2.65
C LYS A 30 14.18 -3.91 -2.06
N GLN A 31 13.27 -2.95 -2.07
CA GLN A 31 13.45 -1.64 -1.44
C GLN A 31 12.38 -1.39 -0.41
N THR A 32 12.74 -0.67 0.64
CA THR A 32 11.80 -0.09 1.59
C THR A 32 11.49 1.33 1.15
N TYR A 33 10.20 1.60 0.94
CA TYR A 33 9.70 2.93 0.62
C TYR A 33 8.98 3.49 1.84
N THR A 34 9.34 4.70 2.24
CA THR A 34 8.77 5.38 3.40
C THR A 34 8.23 6.74 2.98
N TYR A 35 6.97 7.00 3.30
CA TYR A 35 6.32 8.28 3.04
C TYR A 35 5.74 8.82 4.33
N THR A 36 5.87 10.12 4.52
CA THR A 36 5.31 10.83 5.67
C THR A 36 4.26 11.81 5.16
N TYR A 37 3.10 11.84 5.81
CA TYR A 37 2.04 12.79 5.50
C TYR A 37 1.36 13.25 6.78
N THR A 38 0.78 14.43 6.73
CA THR A 38 0.02 15.01 7.85
C THR A 38 -1.46 15.03 7.50
N MET A 39 -2.27 14.44 8.36
CA MET A 39 -3.72 14.47 8.23
C MET A 39 -4.24 15.87 8.60
N MET A 40 -4.55 16.70 7.58
CA MET A 40 -5.00 18.09 7.74
C MET A 40 -6.52 18.23 7.74
N ASP A 41 -7.27 17.13 7.61
CA ASP A 41 -8.73 17.13 7.55
C ASP A 41 -9.37 16.65 8.87
N LYS A 42 -10.70 16.69 8.89
CA LYS A 42 -11.46 16.14 10.02
C LYS A 42 -11.16 14.66 10.21
N PRO A 43 -11.26 14.16 11.46
CA PRO A 43 -11.07 12.74 11.74
C PRO A 43 -11.82 11.83 10.77
N ASP A 44 -11.18 10.77 10.33
CA ASP A 44 -11.73 9.77 9.45
C ASP A 44 -11.52 8.37 10.04
N ALA A 45 -12.63 7.66 10.29
CA ALA A 45 -12.62 6.28 10.77
C ALA A 45 -12.74 5.26 9.62
N ASN A 46 -12.80 5.74 8.37
CA ASN A 46 -13.00 4.92 7.17
C ASN A 46 -11.98 5.23 6.08
N ALA A 47 -10.79 5.69 6.46
CA ALA A 47 -9.71 5.91 5.51
C ALA A 47 -9.25 4.58 4.89
N ARG A 48 -8.85 4.62 3.60
CA ARG A 48 -8.45 3.47 2.80
C ARG A 48 -7.05 3.65 2.24
N LEU A 49 -6.17 2.68 2.46
CA LEU A 49 -4.90 2.55 1.76
C LEU A 49 -5.11 1.76 0.47
N GLU A 50 -4.60 2.26 -0.65
CA GLU A 50 -4.68 1.61 -1.97
C GLU A 50 -3.29 1.47 -2.60
N PHE A 51 -3.05 0.31 -3.22
CA PHE A 51 -1.95 0.06 -4.13
C PHE A 51 -2.50 -0.22 -5.53
N ASN A 52 -2.18 0.63 -6.49
CA ASN A 52 -2.62 0.55 -7.87
C ASN A 52 -1.48 0.03 -8.77
N PHE A 53 -1.68 -1.11 -9.43
CA PHE A 53 -0.66 -1.80 -10.23
C PHE A 53 -0.89 -1.69 -11.74
N GLY A 54 -1.92 -0.97 -12.18
CA GLY A 54 -2.26 -0.79 -13.58
C GLY A 54 -1.54 0.39 -14.24
N ALA A 55 -1.80 0.60 -15.53
CA ALA A 55 -1.29 1.69 -16.37
C ALA A 55 0.24 1.80 -16.41
N THR A 56 0.94 0.66 -16.53
CA THR A 56 2.37 0.62 -16.78
C THR A 56 2.65 -0.12 -18.10
N ASP A 57 3.73 0.21 -18.77
CA ASP A 57 4.16 -0.53 -19.99
C ASP A 57 4.85 -1.86 -19.67
N SER A 58 4.83 -2.29 -18.41
CA SER A 58 5.50 -3.49 -17.92
C SER A 58 4.51 -4.50 -17.35
N THR A 59 4.68 -5.78 -17.71
CA THR A 59 3.97 -6.95 -17.17
C THR A 59 4.74 -7.65 -16.05
N ALA A 60 5.84 -7.03 -15.55
CA ALA A 60 6.67 -7.61 -14.50
C ALA A 60 5.86 -7.89 -13.23
N THR A 61 6.13 -9.01 -12.58
CA THR A 61 5.51 -9.39 -11.30
C THR A 61 5.98 -8.46 -10.18
N VAL A 62 5.07 -8.00 -9.35
CA VAL A 62 5.36 -7.16 -8.16
C VAL A 62 5.18 -7.99 -6.90
N TYR A 63 6.08 -7.82 -5.95
CA TYR A 63 6.02 -8.41 -4.61
C TYR A 63 5.98 -7.30 -3.56
N ILE A 64 4.99 -7.34 -2.67
CA ILE A 64 4.83 -6.39 -1.56
C ILE A 64 4.84 -7.15 -0.24
N THR A 65 5.52 -6.63 0.77
CA THR A 65 5.56 -7.17 2.12
C THR A 65 5.83 -6.06 3.14
N ASN A 66 5.64 -6.34 4.44
CA ASN A 66 5.91 -5.45 5.57
C ASN A 66 5.20 -4.08 5.46
N VAL A 67 3.94 -4.07 4.98
CA VAL A 67 3.15 -2.84 4.90
C VAL A 67 2.80 -2.35 6.31
N SER A 68 3.07 -1.07 6.58
CA SER A 68 2.77 -0.47 7.88
C SER A 68 2.40 1.00 7.75
N ILE A 69 1.47 1.48 8.57
CA ILE A 69 1.26 2.91 8.85
C ILE A 69 1.44 3.08 10.35
N LYS A 70 2.36 3.97 10.74
CA LYS A 70 2.64 4.28 12.14
C LYS A 70 2.44 5.76 12.39
N LYS A 71 1.78 6.07 13.52
CA LYS A 71 1.68 7.43 13.99
C LYS A 71 3.04 7.90 14.49
N THR A 72 3.57 8.98 13.94
CA THR A 72 4.87 9.56 14.33
C THR A 72 4.75 10.77 15.22
N ALA A 73 3.59 11.47 15.22
CA ALA A 73 3.29 12.59 16.11
C ALA A 73 1.80 12.57 16.48
N GLN A 74 1.39 13.18 17.61
CA GLN A 74 0.08 12.91 18.24
C GLN A 74 -0.86 14.10 18.34
N LYS A 75 -2.10 13.89 17.86
CA LYS A 75 -3.34 14.39 18.49
C LYS A 75 -4.31 13.20 18.55
N GLU A 76 -4.84 12.85 19.71
CA GLU A 76 -5.71 11.66 19.88
C GLU A 76 -7.13 11.90 19.39
N ILE A 77 -7.71 10.88 18.74
CA ILE A 77 -9.14 10.77 18.39
C ILE A 77 -9.62 9.37 18.76
N ASP A 78 -10.84 9.30 19.29
CA ASP A 78 -11.51 8.02 19.58
C ASP A 78 -12.03 7.40 18.26
N ASN A 79 -11.49 6.25 17.90
CA ASN A 79 -11.80 5.54 16.66
C ASN A 79 -12.09 4.06 16.92
N SER A 80 -12.98 3.48 16.11
CA SER A 80 -13.41 2.08 16.19
C SER A 80 -12.29 1.06 15.95
N LYS A 81 -11.31 1.37 15.08
CA LYS A 81 -10.07 0.60 14.92
C LYS A 81 -8.96 1.22 15.75
N LYS A 82 -8.18 0.42 16.45
CA LYS A 82 -7.03 0.86 17.26
C LYS A 82 -5.74 0.41 16.58
N PRO A 83 -4.63 1.15 16.73
CA PRO A 83 -3.35 0.64 16.27
C PRO A 83 -3.03 -0.70 16.96
N LEU A 84 -2.29 -1.57 16.28
CA LEU A 84 -1.72 -2.77 16.84
C LEU A 84 -0.78 -2.43 18.01
N SER A 85 -0.39 -3.41 18.82
CA SER A 85 0.44 -3.20 20.01
C SER A 85 1.82 -2.59 19.70
N ASP A 86 2.30 -2.71 18.48
CA ASP A 86 3.53 -2.10 17.97
C ASP A 86 3.33 -0.69 17.38
N GLY A 87 2.11 -0.15 17.45
CA GLY A 87 1.73 1.15 16.89
C GLY A 87 1.39 1.15 15.41
N ASN A 88 1.36 -0.03 14.74
CA ASN A 88 1.02 -0.16 13.33
C ASN A 88 -0.51 -0.04 13.13
N TYR A 89 -0.95 0.73 12.15
CA TYR A 89 -2.35 0.84 11.74
C TYR A 89 -2.74 -0.13 10.62
N ILE A 90 -1.76 -0.82 10.02
CA ILE A 90 -2.00 -1.83 8.99
C ILE A 90 -2.12 -3.20 9.64
N TYR A 91 -3.29 -3.80 9.51
CA TYR A 91 -3.57 -5.15 9.92
C TYR A 91 -3.04 -6.14 8.88
N ASN A 92 -2.53 -7.28 9.33
CA ASN A 92 -2.02 -8.33 8.44
C ASN A 92 -1.02 -7.84 7.37
N GLY A 93 -0.16 -6.86 7.72
CA GLY A 93 0.86 -6.32 6.80
C GLY A 93 1.88 -7.37 6.34
N GLY A 94 2.04 -8.45 7.10
CA GLY A 94 2.90 -9.61 6.76
C GLY A 94 2.17 -10.75 6.03
N PHE A 95 0.89 -10.59 5.67
CA PHE A 95 0.09 -11.60 4.96
C PHE A 95 0.03 -12.96 5.66
N GLN A 96 -0.21 -12.97 6.98
CA GLN A 96 -0.22 -14.18 7.79
C GLN A 96 -1.62 -14.77 8.03
N GLU A 97 -2.67 -13.94 7.90
CA GLU A 97 -4.00 -14.24 8.42
C GLU A 97 -5.09 -14.22 7.34
N GLY A 98 -6.23 -14.82 7.66
CA GLY A 98 -7.43 -14.81 6.85
C GLY A 98 -7.43 -15.78 5.68
N LYS A 99 -8.54 -15.78 4.92
CA LYS A 99 -8.68 -16.58 3.71
C LYS A 99 -7.64 -16.17 2.68
N ASN A 100 -6.94 -17.13 2.12
CA ASN A 100 -5.82 -16.91 1.17
C ASN A 100 -4.71 -16.00 1.74
N ARG A 101 -4.62 -15.84 3.06
CA ARG A 101 -3.68 -14.95 3.75
C ARG A 101 -3.90 -13.46 3.47
N LEU A 102 -5.08 -13.10 2.98
CA LEU A 102 -5.46 -11.74 2.63
C LEU A 102 -6.47 -11.13 3.63
N GLY A 103 -6.50 -11.64 4.87
CA GLY A 103 -7.31 -11.03 5.93
C GLY A 103 -7.02 -9.52 6.05
N ASP A 104 -8.08 -8.72 6.22
CA ASP A 104 -8.05 -7.25 6.26
C ASP A 104 -7.67 -6.55 4.94
N TRP A 105 -7.28 -7.28 3.91
CA TRP A 105 -6.98 -6.74 2.59
C TRP A 105 -8.11 -6.98 1.59
N THR A 106 -8.43 -5.95 0.81
CA THR A 106 -9.33 -6.04 -0.34
C THR A 106 -8.51 -6.02 -1.63
N VAL A 107 -8.79 -6.96 -2.52
CA VAL A 107 -8.19 -7.03 -3.86
C VAL A 107 -9.26 -6.70 -4.89
N THR A 108 -9.07 -5.62 -5.64
CA THR A 108 -9.79 -5.34 -6.88
C THR A 108 -8.98 -5.90 -8.03
N ASN A 109 -9.57 -6.74 -8.88
CA ASN A 109 -8.91 -7.40 -9.99
C ASN A 109 -9.82 -7.41 -11.22
N ASN A 110 -9.70 -6.40 -12.06
CA ASN A 110 -10.53 -6.19 -13.25
C ASN A 110 -9.88 -6.72 -14.55
N CYS A 111 -8.63 -7.22 -14.50
CA CYS A 111 -7.88 -7.69 -15.67
C CYS A 111 -7.47 -9.17 -15.58
N GLN A 112 -8.06 -9.95 -14.68
CA GLN A 112 -7.70 -11.36 -14.43
C GLN A 112 -6.23 -11.55 -14.02
N ALA A 113 -5.64 -10.58 -13.32
CA ALA A 113 -4.30 -10.71 -12.77
C ALA A 113 -4.22 -11.90 -11.79
N VAL A 114 -3.06 -12.52 -11.70
CA VAL A 114 -2.78 -13.50 -10.65
C VAL A 114 -2.35 -12.75 -9.39
N VAL A 115 -3.17 -12.83 -8.34
CA VAL A 115 -2.88 -12.25 -7.02
C VAL A 115 -2.87 -13.38 -6.01
N SER A 116 -1.74 -13.58 -5.33
CA SER A 116 -1.59 -14.66 -4.35
C SER A 116 -0.55 -14.31 -3.29
N VAL A 117 -0.63 -14.95 -2.13
CA VAL A 117 0.42 -14.87 -1.12
C VAL A 117 1.36 -16.05 -1.29
N THR A 118 2.66 -15.79 -1.38
CA THR A 118 3.71 -16.79 -1.57
C THR A 118 4.72 -16.75 -0.42
N GLY A 119 5.54 -17.80 -0.28
CA GLY A 119 6.56 -17.95 0.76
C GLY A 119 6.06 -18.63 2.03
N LEU A 120 7.02 -18.97 2.91
CA LEU A 120 6.78 -19.53 4.24
C LEU A 120 6.44 -18.44 5.27
N ALA A 121 6.07 -18.84 6.49
CA ALA A 121 5.56 -17.92 7.51
C ALA A 121 6.48 -16.72 7.84
N ASP A 122 7.78 -16.90 7.77
CA ASP A 122 8.82 -15.89 8.02
C ASP A 122 9.18 -15.03 6.80
N GLY A 123 8.71 -15.40 5.61
CA GLY A 123 9.00 -14.73 4.34
C GLY A 123 7.78 -14.62 3.42
N ARG A 124 6.56 -14.59 3.97
CA ARG A 124 5.36 -14.38 3.16
C ARG A 124 5.33 -13.00 2.54
N ARG A 125 4.88 -12.96 1.28
CA ARG A 125 4.74 -11.76 0.49
C ARG A 125 3.56 -11.88 -0.46
N LEU A 126 2.90 -10.75 -0.73
CA LEU A 126 1.94 -10.67 -1.81
C LEU A 126 2.68 -10.70 -3.14
N MET A 127 2.22 -11.57 -4.04
CA MET A 127 2.65 -11.63 -5.43
C MET A 127 1.52 -11.13 -6.32
N VAL A 128 1.81 -10.18 -7.19
CA VAL A 128 0.88 -9.68 -8.21
C VAL A 128 1.53 -9.85 -9.58
N LYS A 129 0.88 -10.62 -10.46
CA LYS A 129 1.25 -10.73 -11.87
C LYS A 129 0.07 -10.24 -12.71
N ALA A 130 0.22 -9.06 -13.28
CA ALA A 130 -0.80 -8.39 -14.08
C ALA A 130 -0.26 -8.06 -15.47
N ASP A 131 -1.10 -8.26 -16.48
CA ASP A 131 -0.87 -7.82 -17.86
C ASP A 131 -1.93 -6.75 -18.19
N THR A 132 -1.68 -5.54 -17.74
CA THR A 132 -2.60 -4.40 -17.94
C THR A 132 -1.84 -3.09 -17.98
N LYS A 133 -2.33 -2.14 -18.79
CA LYS A 133 -1.85 -0.75 -18.83
C LYS A 133 -2.69 0.20 -17.96
N ASN A 134 -3.81 -0.28 -17.42
CA ASN A 134 -4.69 0.54 -16.58
C ASN A 134 -4.38 0.30 -15.09
N LYS A 135 -3.89 1.33 -14.40
CA LYS A 135 -3.52 1.27 -12.97
C LYS A 135 -4.68 0.85 -12.06
N ALA A 136 -5.92 1.16 -12.42
CA ALA A 136 -7.11 0.83 -11.65
C ALA A 136 -7.56 -0.65 -11.79
N ASP A 137 -6.95 -1.44 -12.67
CA ASP A 137 -7.37 -2.82 -12.89
C ASP A 137 -6.96 -3.77 -11.77
N VAL A 138 -5.86 -3.48 -11.08
CA VAL A 138 -5.41 -4.26 -9.93
C VAL A 138 -5.07 -3.34 -8.77
N ILE A 139 -5.86 -3.41 -7.71
CA ILE A 139 -5.71 -2.60 -6.51
C ILE A 139 -5.67 -3.51 -5.29
N LEU A 140 -4.70 -3.31 -4.41
CA LEU A 140 -4.69 -3.83 -3.05
C LEU A 140 -5.02 -2.69 -2.09
N SER A 141 -6.06 -2.84 -1.27
CA SER A 141 -6.47 -1.79 -0.34
C SER A 141 -6.78 -2.32 1.05
N GLN A 142 -6.64 -1.46 2.05
CA GLN A 142 -7.13 -1.67 3.40
C GLN A 142 -7.91 -0.44 3.84
N ASP A 143 -9.17 -0.63 4.18
CA ASP A 143 -10.11 0.41 4.55
C ASP A 143 -10.20 0.58 6.08
N GLY A 144 -10.81 1.68 6.51
CA GLY A 144 -11.10 1.93 7.92
C GLY A 144 -9.87 2.29 8.77
N LEU A 145 -8.82 2.86 8.15
CA LEU A 145 -7.66 3.35 8.89
C LEU A 145 -8.05 4.62 9.68
N PRO A 146 -7.93 4.62 11.01
CA PRO A 146 -8.33 5.76 11.85
C PRO A 146 -7.22 6.83 11.92
N LEU A 147 -7.05 7.59 10.84
CA LEU A 147 -6.02 8.61 10.74
C LEU A 147 -6.51 9.95 11.29
N ASN A 148 -5.71 10.57 12.15
CA ASN A 148 -6.01 11.82 12.82
C ASN A 148 -5.56 13.04 12.02
N SER A 149 -6.30 14.16 12.12
CA SER A 149 -5.85 15.44 11.56
C SER A 149 -4.61 15.97 12.30
N GLU A 150 -3.84 16.82 11.65
CA GLU A 150 -2.62 17.44 12.21
C GLU A 150 -1.62 16.42 12.80
N THR A 151 -1.58 15.21 12.22
CA THR A 151 -0.74 14.11 12.68
C THR A 151 0.16 13.62 11.54
N GLU A 152 1.44 13.49 11.85
CA GLU A 152 2.42 12.92 10.91
C GLU A 152 2.40 11.38 11.01
N TYR A 153 2.35 10.73 9.85
CA TYR A 153 2.42 9.27 9.72
C TYR A 153 3.55 8.88 8.80
N ALA A 154 4.28 7.83 9.16
CA ALA A 154 5.27 7.20 8.30
C ALA A 154 4.70 5.90 7.71
N LEU A 155 4.59 5.81 6.38
CA LEU A 155 4.32 4.56 5.67
C LEU A 155 5.63 3.93 5.23
N SER A 156 5.80 2.63 5.51
CA SER A 156 6.90 1.82 4.98
C SER A 156 6.38 0.48 4.46
N PHE A 157 7.00 -0.03 3.41
CA PHE A 157 6.76 -1.37 2.87
C PHE A 157 7.98 -1.85 2.11
N ASP A 158 8.16 -3.17 2.04
CA ASP A 158 9.17 -3.78 1.19
C ASP A 158 8.54 -4.18 -0.14
N ALA A 159 9.19 -3.89 -1.25
CA ALA A 159 8.76 -4.31 -2.57
C ALA A 159 9.92 -4.77 -3.44
N GLN A 160 9.65 -5.74 -4.31
CA GLN A 160 10.58 -6.30 -5.30
C GLN A 160 9.82 -6.60 -6.58
N ALA A 161 10.47 -6.50 -7.73
CA ALA A 161 9.90 -6.88 -9.02
C ALA A 161 10.88 -7.73 -9.82
N ASP A 162 10.37 -8.53 -10.79
CA ASP A 162 11.20 -9.37 -11.67
C ASP A 162 12.02 -8.53 -12.67
N THR A 163 11.63 -7.30 -12.92
CA THR A 163 12.35 -6.30 -13.72
C THR A 163 12.22 -4.95 -13.03
N ASP A 164 13.18 -4.05 -13.25
CA ASP A 164 13.09 -2.69 -12.70
C ASP A 164 11.79 -2.02 -13.11
N MET A 165 11.06 -1.50 -12.12
CA MET A 165 9.75 -0.91 -12.35
C MET A 165 9.43 0.16 -11.31
N GLN A 166 8.47 1.03 -11.64
CA GLN A 166 7.95 2.04 -10.71
C GLN A 166 6.63 1.61 -10.11
N LEU A 167 6.48 1.80 -8.81
CA LEU A 167 5.27 1.53 -8.05
C LEU A 167 4.65 2.85 -7.57
N ASP A 168 3.40 3.09 -7.93
CA ASP A 168 2.64 4.23 -7.40
C ASP A 168 2.02 3.84 -6.05
N VAL A 169 2.38 4.56 -5.00
CA VAL A 169 1.82 4.43 -3.65
C VAL A 169 0.98 5.66 -3.36
N VAL A 170 -0.31 5.46 -3.13
CA VAL A 170 -1.23 6.57 -2.87
C VAL A 170 -1.71 6.53 -1.42
N ILE A 171 -1.35 7.53 -0.61
CA ILE A 171 -1.79 7.72 0.78
C ILE A 171 -2.24 9.16 0.97
N ALA A 172 -3.44 9.34 1.53
CA ALA A 172 -4.02 10.66 1.86
C ALA A 172 -4.05 11.67 0.69
N GLY A 173 -4.13 11.19 -0.54
CA GLY A 173 -4.22 12.04 -1.72
C GLY A 173 -2.87 12.47 -2.31
N GLU A 174 -1.76 12.02 -1.79
CA GLU A 174 -0.43 12.19 -2.39
C GLU A 174 0.05 10.89 -3.03
N THR A 175 0.60 11.00 -4.24
CA THR A 175 1.19 9.88 -4.99
C THR A 175 2.71 9.92 -4.85
N PHE A 176 3.28 8.88 -4.27
CA PHE A 176 4.72 8.69 -4.17
C PHE A 176 5.15 7.62 -5.18
N THR A 177 6.24 7.87 -5.89
CA THR A 177 6.82 6.91 -6.82
C THR A 177 8.03 6.24 -6.17
N ALA A 178 8.01 4.91 -6.05
CA ALA A 178 9.16 4.13 -5.62
C ALA A 178 9.71 3.30 -6.78
N ASP A 179 11.01 3.33 -6.96
CA ASP A 179 11.71 2.44 -7.87
C ASP A 179 11.89 1.07 -7.21
N VAL A 180 11.35 0.01 -7.80
CA VAL A 180 11.53 -1.37 -7.32
C VAL A 180 12.46 -2.11 -8.25
N THR A 181 13.47 -2.78 -7.68
CA THR A 181 14.51 -3.50 -8.42
C THR A 181 14.40 -5.01 -8.26
N THR A 182 15.18 -5.76 -9.05
CA THR A 182 15.26 -7.22 -8.96
C THR A 182 15.98 -7.70 -7.70
N ASP A 183 16.86 -6.90 -7.13
CA ASP A 183 17.61 -7.26 -5.94
C ASP A 183 16.83 -6.90 -4.67
N LYS A 184 16.87 -7.84 -3.71
CA LYS A 184 16.27 -7.65 -2.40
C LYS A 184 17.08 -6.61 -1.63
N GLN A 185 16.61 -5.37 -1.56
CA GLN A 185 17.15 -4.36 -0.66
C GLN A 185 16.53 -4.50 0.73
N THR A 186 17.39 -4.49 1.74
CA THR A 186 17.03 -4.50 3.16
C THR A 186 17.02 -3.08 3.67
#